data_8c345d9aef9cddde4dca698ed1f1130e
#
_entry.id   8c345d9aef9cddde4dca698ed1f1130e
#
_cell.length_a   1.000
_cell.length_b   1.000
_cell.length_c   1.000
_cell.angle_alpha   90.00
_cell.angle_beta   90.00
_cell.angle_gamma   90.00
#
_symmetry.space_group_name_H-M   'P 1'
#
loop_
_entity.id
_entity.type
_entity.pdbx_description
1 polymer ?
#
loop_
_entity_poly.entity_id
_entity_poly.type
_entity_poly.pdbx_seq_one_letter_code
_entity_poly.pdbx_strand_id
1 'polypeptide(L)'
;GKSETAVELIKRGHRLVADDAVEIRRVSVETLIGQAPENIRHFIELRGIGIINARRIFGMGAVKMSEKLDMIINLELWDNEKIYDRMGLDNEYTELLGVKVPVLTIPVKPGRNLAVIIEVAAMNNRQKKMGYNGAQELLKHLGMDPDMMKQKETKLDLSF
;
A
#
# COMPACT_ATOMS: atom_id res chain seq x y z
N GLY A 1 -0.50 14.11 5.97
CA GLY A 1 0.34 13.61 4.92
C GLY A 1 0.94 12.24 5.14
N LYS A 2 1.88 11.93 4.32
CA LYS A 2 2.55 10.62 4.35
C LYS A 2 3.28 10.35 5.66
N SER A 3 3.99 11.34 6.18
CA SER A 3 4.81 11.16 7.40
C SER A 3 3.96 10.94 8.64
N GLU A 4 2.84 11.64 8.77
CA GLU A 4 1.89 11.42 9.86
C GLU A 4 1.27 10.02 9.77
N THR A 5 0.96 9.57 8.57
CA THR A 5 0.45 8.20 8.33
C THR A 5 1.51 7.16 8.69
N ALA A 6 2.78 7.40 8.35
CA ALA A 6 3.88 6.52 8.71
C ALA A 6 4.02 6.41 10.24
N VAL A 7 3.93 7.52 10.97
CA VAL A 7 3.97 7.50 12.44
C VAL A 7 2.82 6.69 13.02
N GLU A 8 1.62 6.85 12.48
CA GLU A 8 0.47 6.05 12.92
C GLU A 8 0.70 4.56 12.69
N LEU A 9 1.25 4.19 11.54
CA LEU A 9 1.61 2.79 11.24
C LEU A 9 2.67 2.25 12.20
N ILE A 10 3.68 3.06 12.55
CA ILE A 10 4.69 2.69 13.54
C ILE A 10 4.02 2.40 14.89
N LYS A 11 3.10 3.25 15.31
CA LYS A 11 2.36 3.05 16.57
C LYS A 11 1.49 1.81 16.55
N ARG A 12 1.10 1.35 15.37
CA ARG A 12 0.32 0.11 15.19
C ARG A 12 1.20 -1.13 15.05
N GLY A 13 2.51 -1.00 15.23
CA GLY A 13 3.45 -2.12 15.22
C GLY A 13 4.18 -2.37 13.91
N HIS A 14 3.99 -1.52 12.91
CA HIS A 14 4.74 -1.60 11.66
C HIS A 14 6.10 -0.93 11.79
N ARG A 15 7.01 -1.26 10.90
CA ARG A 15 8.38 -0.77 10.97
C ARG A 15 8.70 0.14 9.80
N LEU A 16 9.34 1.27 10.10
CA LEU A 16 9.80 2.20 9.08
C LEU A 16 11.11 1.71 8.46
N VAL A 17 11.16 1.71 7.14
CA VAL A 17 12.40 1.45 6.39
C VAL A 17 12.97 2.77 5.87
N ALA A 18 12.15 3.62 5.25
CA ALA A 18 12.56 4.88 4.66
C ALA A 18 11.39 5.86 4.65
N ASP A 19 11.70 7.16 4.62
CA ASP A 19 10.69 8.21 4.48
C ASP A 19 10.56 8.64 3.00
N ASP A 20 11.19 9.73 2.60
CA ASP A 20 11.00 10.29 1.26
C ASP A 20 11.78 9.57 0.16
N ALA A 21 12.95 9.05 0.46
CA ALA A 21 13.82 8.42 -0.52
C ALA A 21 14.01 6.95 -0.19
N VAL A 22 13.76 6.10 -1.17
CA VAL A 22 13.96 4.65 -1.06
C VAL A 22 14.92 4.20 -2.16
N GLU A 23 16.02 3.59 -1.76
CA GLU A 23 16.92 2.93 -2.69
C GLU A 23 16.42 1.52 -2.91
N ILE A 24 16.22 1.15 -4.19
CA ILE A 24 15.68 -0.15 -4.56
C ILE A 24 16.75 -0.91 -5.36
N ARG A 25 16.98 -2.18 -4.99
CA ARG A 25 17.87 -3.05 -5.73
C ARG A 25 17.21 -4.39 -5.99
N ARG A 26 17.55 -4.99 -7.13
CA ARG A 26 17.09 -6.33 -7.49
C ARG A 26 18.07 -7.37 -6.93
N VAL A 27 17.54 -8.32 -6.17
CA VAL A 27 18.36 -9.38 -5.56
C VAL A 27 18.11 -10.74 -6.17
N SER A 28 17.02 -10.91 -6.94
CA SER A 28 16.72 -12.13 -7.68
C SER A 28 15.78 -11.82 -8.83
N VAL A 29 15.36 -12.84 -9.59
CA VAL A 29 14.47 -12.67 -10.74
C VAL A 29 13.16 -11.96 -10.37
N GLU A 30 12.63 -12.22 -9.18
CA GLU A 30 11.33 -11.70 -8.76
C GLU A 30 11.38 -10.86 -7.48
N THR A 31 12.57 -10.55 -6.98
CA THR A 31 12.68 -9.92 -5.66
C THR A 31 13.42 -8.59 -5.72
N LEU A 32 12.75 -7.56 -5.23
CA LEU A 32 13.32 -6.24 -4.99
C LEU A 32 13.41 -5.98 -3.50
N ILE A 33 14.50 -5.33 -3.09
CA ILE A 33 14.72 -4.91 -1.70
C ILE A 33 14.79 -3.38 -1.67
N GLY A 34 14.06 -2.78 -0.73
CA GLY A 34 14.11 -1.35 -0.47
C GLY A 34 14.85 -1.04 0.82
N GLN A 35 15.57 0.07 0.83
CA GLN A 35 16.28 0.57 2.00
C GLN A 35 16.38 2.10 1.95
N ALA A 36 16.61 2.73 3.09
CA ALA A 36 16.88 4.17 3.12
C ALA A 36 18.31 4.47 2.69
N PRO A 37 18.57 5.62 2.04
CA PRO A 37 19.92 6.12 1.93
C PRO A 37 20.56 6.22 3.33
N GLU A 38 21.83 5.82 3.44
CA GLU A 38 22.49 5.68 4.73
C GLU A 38 22.47 6.96 5.58
N ASN A 39 22.68 8.10 4.94
CA ASN A 39 22.80 9.39 5.64
C ASN A 39 21.48 9.94 6.18
N ILE A 40 20.32 9.40 5.76
CA ILE A 40 19.01 9.85 6.21
C ILE A 40 18.20 8.71 6.86
N ARG A 41 18.86 7.60 7.13
CA ARG A 41 18.21 6.42 7.73
C ARG A 41 17.60 6.75 9.08
N HIS A 42 16.34 6.33 9.29
CA HIS A 42 15.53 6.51 10.50
C HIS A 42 14.97 7.91 10.72
N PHE A 43 15.29 8.87 9.86
CA PHE A 43 14.78 10.24 10.00
C PHE A 43 13.44 10.40 9.28
N ILE A 44 12.51 11.10 9.94
CA ILE A 44 11.21 11.50 9.38
C ILE A 44 11.03 12.99 9.59
N GLU A 45 10.53 13.68 8.57
CA GLU A 45 10.13 15.08 8.69
C GLU A 45 8.63 15.17 8.97
N LEU A 46 8.27 15.79 10.10
CA LEU A 46 6.88 16.02 10.49
C LEU A 46 6.60 17.53 10.49
N ARG A 47 5.57 17.94 9.78
CA ARG A 47 5.16 19.34 9.74
C ARG A 47 4.80 19.82 11.15
N GLY A 48 5.32 20.98 11.53
CA GLY A 48 5.10 21.58 12.83
C GLY A 48 6.01 21.07 13.95
N ILE A 49 6.66 19.93 13.75
CA ILE A 49 7.59 19.35 14.72
C ILE A 49 9.03 19.43 14.21
N GLY A 50 9.23 19.15 12.92
CA GLY A 50 10.55 19.13 12.31
C GLY A 50 11.03 17.70 12.05
N ILE A 51 12.34 17.53 12.00
CA ILE A 51 12.97 16.24 11.72
C ILE A 51 13.17 15.49 13.02
N ILE A 52 12.67 14.26 13.07
CA ILE A 52 12.83 13.36 14.22
C ILE A 52 13.57 12.10 13.81
N ASN A 53 14.23 11.45 14.76
CA ASN A 53 14.79 10.12 14.59
C ASN A 53 13.79 9.09 15.14
N ALA A 54 13.15 8.35 14.23
CA ALA A 54 12.11 7.39 14.61
C ALA A 54 12.63 6.30 15.55
N ARG A 55 13.87 5.85 15.36
CA ARG A 55 14.47 4.84 16.22
C ARG A 55 14.62 5.33 17.66
N ARG A 56 15.03 6.58 17.84
CA ARG A 56 15.20 7.17 19.17
C ARG A 56 13.88 7.40 19.90
N ILE A 57 12.86 7.84 19.15
CA ILE A 57 11.56 8.16 19.74
C ILE A 57 10.74 6.91 20.00
N PHE A 58 10.69 5.98 19.03
CA PHE A 58 9.79 4.82 19.08
C PHE A 58 10.51 3.50 19.40
N GLY A 59 11.84 3.49 19.42
CA GLY A 59 12.63 2.30 19.73
C GLY A 59 13.10 1.52 18.50
N MET A 60 13.95 0.53 18.74
CA MET A 60 14.55 -0.29 17.68
C MET A 60 13.51 -1.13 16.91
N GLY A 61 12.43 -1.50 17.56
CA GLY A 61 11.35 -2.25 16.93
C GLY A 61 10.52 -1.45 15.96
N ALA A 62 10.70 -0.12 15.89
CA ALA A 62 9.97 0.76 15.01
C ALA A 62 10.65 0.97 13.64
N VAL A 63 11.87 0.48 13.48
CA VAL A 63 12.66 0.68 12.26
C VAL A 63 13.23 -0.64 11.75
N LYS A 64 13.50 -0.69 10.46
CA LYS A 64 14.13 -1.83 9.80
C LYS A 64 15.09 -1.33 8.72
N MET A 65 16.22 -2.00 8.55
CA MET A 65 17.26 -1.58 7.61
C MET A 65 16.86 -1.74 6.15
N SER A 66 16.18 -2.83 5.85
CA SER A 66 15.72 -3.14 4.50
C SER A 66 14.52 -4.08 4.57
N GLU A 67 13.75 -4.09 3.49
CA GLU A 67 12.60 -4.98 3.39
C GLU A 67 12.34 -5.31 1.92
N LYS A 68 11.76 -6.48 1.69
CA LYS A 68 11.26 -6.86 0.39
C LYS A 68 10.12 -5.93 -0.03
N LEU A 69 10.14 -5.49 -1.27
CA LEU A 69 9.08 -4.68 -1.84
C LEU A 69 7.96 -5.58 -2.33
N ASP A 70 6.82 -5.55 -1.65
CA ASP A 70 5.68 -6.43 -1.96
C ASP A 70 4.62 -5.75 -2.80
N MET A 71 4.41 -4.43 -2.63
CA MET A 71 3.44 -3.66 -3.38
C MET A 71 3.73 -2.17 -3.31
N ILE A 72 3.14 -1.44 -4.22
CA ILE A 72 3.17 0.02 -4.23
C ILE A 72 1.75 0.53 -4.04
N ILE A 73 1.60 1.49 -3.15
CA ILE A 73 0.33 2.18 -2.95
C ILE A 73 0.49 3.62 -3.40
N ASN A 74 -0.27 3.99 -4.43
CA ASN A 74 -0.37 5.37 -4.89
C ASN A 74 -1.51 6.06 -4.16
N LEU A 75 -1.21 7.16 -3.51
CA LEU A 75 -2.23 8.00 -2.88
C LEU A 75 -2.53 9.15 -3.83
N GLU A 76 -3.79 9.30 -4.23
CA GLU A 76 -4.20 10.41 -5.07
C GLU A 76 -5.41 11.13 -4.46
N LEU A 77 -5.53 12.42 -4.75
CA LEU A 77 -6.67 13.19 -4.29
C LEU A 77 -7.95 12.65 -4.93
N TRP A 78 -9.03 12.63 -4.15
CA TRP A 78 -10.34 12.19 -4.64
C TRP A 78 -10.77 13.05 -5.83
N ASP A 79 -11.18 12.39 -6.92
CA ASP A 79 -11.70 13.03 -8.11
C ASP A 79 -13.12 12.51 -8.37
N ASN A 80 -14.12 13.38 -8.26
CA ASN A 80 -15.53 13.02 -8.44
C ASN A 80 -15.86 12.56 -9.87
N GLU A 81 -15.05 12.95 -10.85
CA GLU A 81 -15.25 12.57 -12.26
C GLU A 81 -14.60 11.24 -12.61
N LYS A 82 -13.76 10.71 -11.73
CA LYS A 82 -13.04 9.46 -11.95
C LYS A 82 -13.82 8.28 -11.39
N ILE A 83 -13.82 7.18 -12.16
CA ILE A 83 -14.41 5.92 -11.71
C ILE A 83 -13.33 5.11 -10.99
N TYR A 84 -13.62 4.71 -9.76
CA TYR A 84 -12.73 3.89 -8.96
C TYR A 84 -13.18 2.43 -8.95
N ASP A 85 -12.20 1.51 -8.98
CA ASP A 85 -12.48 0.09 -8.84
C ASP A 85 -12.98 -0.21 -7.42
N ARG A 86 -14.22 -0.65 -7.32
CA ARG A 86 -14.86 -0.95 -6.03
C ARG A 86 -14.72 -2.42 -5.62
N MET A 87 -14.47 -3.29 -6.57
CA MET A 87 -14.41 -4.72 -6.32
C MET A 87 -13.01 -5.23 -6.01
N GLY A 88 -11.97 -4.55 -6.54
CA GLY A 88 -10.61 -5.02 -6.39
C GLY A 88 -10.32 -6.30 -7.18
N LEU A 89 -11.03 -6.52 -8.28
CA LEU A 89 -10.81 -7.68 -9.13
C LEU A 89 -9.61 -7.51 -10.05
N ASP A 90 -9.37 -6.28 -10.49
CA ASP A 90 -8.26 -5.99 -11.39
C ASP A 90 -6.98 -5.79 -10.61
N ASN A 91 -5.92 -6.41 -11.11
CA ASN A 91 -4.58 -6.25 -10.55
C ASN A 91 -3.78 -5.36 -11.48
N GLU A 92 -3.31 -4.22 -10.98
CA GLU A 92 -2.39 -3.36 -11.70
C GLU A 92 -0.97 -3.65 -11.25
N TYR A 93 -0.03 -3.49 -12.18
CA TYR A 93 1.39 -3.73 -11.92
C TYR A 93 2.21 -2.61 -12.52
N THR A 94 3.34 -2.33 -11.91
CA THR A 94 4.40 -1.52 -12.51
C THR A 94 5.67 -2.35 -12.56
N GLU A 95 6.55 -2.03 -13.50
CA GLU A 95 7.81 -2.73 -13.64
C GLU A 95 8.94 -1.86 -13.08
N LEU A 96 9.67 -2.40 -12.11
CA LEU A 96 10.85 -1.78 -11.52
C LEU A 96 12.03 -2.72 -11.68
N LEU A 97 13.09 -2.26 -12.31
CA LEU A 97 14.30 -3.08 -12.55
C LEU A 97 13.99 -4.46 -13.14
N GLY A 98 13.00 -4.53 -14.02
CA GLY A 98 12.59 -5.78 -14.66
C GLY A 98 11.69 -6.67 -13.82
N VAL A 99 11.23 -6.22 -12.65
CA VAL A 99 10.34 -6.99 -11.76
C VAL A 99 8.96 -6.34 -11.72
N LYS A 100 7.91 -7.13 -11.89
CA LYS A 100 6.53 -6.66 -11.77
C LYS A 100 6.14 -6.54 -10.31
N VAL A 101 5.68 -5.35 -9.93
CA VAL A 101 5.24 -5.07 -8.57
C VAL A 101 3.77 -4.67 -8.60
N PRO A 102 2.91 -5.27 -7.76
CA PRO A 102 1.51 -4.85 -7.67
C PRO A 102 1.39 -3.40 -7.25
N VAL A 103 0.47 -2.69 -7.89
CA VAL A 103 0.18 -1.28 -7.59
C VAL A 103 -1.30 -1.16 -7.23
N LEU A 104 -1.57 -0.45 -6.15
CA LEU A 104 -2.92 -0.09 -5.75
C LEU A 104 -3.01 1.43 -5.62
N THR A 105 -4.00 2.02 -6.27
CA THR A 105 -4.27 3.45 -6.15
C THR A 105 -5.42 3.66 -5.18
N ILE A 106 -5.15 4.42 -4.12
CA ILE A 106 -6.14 4.72 -3.09
C ILE A 106 -6.49 6.21 -3.16
N PRO A 107 -7.78 6.55 -3.41
CA PRO A 107 -8.21 7.93 -3.37
C PRO A 107 -8.21 8.45 -1.93
N VAL A 108 -7.60 9.61 -1.73
CA VAL A 108 -7.50 10.27 -0.43
C VAL A 108 -8.60 11.32 -0.33
N LYS A 109 -9.39 11.24 0.74
CA LYS A 109 -10.48 12.14 1.03
C LYS A 109 -10.41 12.56 2.49
N PRO A 110 -10.70 13.81 2.84
CA PRO A 110 -10.73 14.22 4.24
C PRO A 110 -11.62 13.30 5.08
N GLY A 111 -11.15 12.95 6.27
CA GLY A 111 -11.88 12.08 7.19
C GLY A 111 -11.60 10.58 7.05
N ARG A 112 -10.86 10.16 6.03
CA ARG A 112 -10.45 8.75 5.92
C ARG A 112 -9.21 8.48 6.77
N ASN A 113 -9.21 7.33 7.44
CA ASN A 113 -8.05 6.88 8.19
C ASN A 113 -7.10 6.12 7.25
N LEU A 114 -6.11 6.83 6.70
CA LEU A 114 -5.18 6.25 5.74
C LEU A 114 -4.35 5.11 6.31
N ALA A 115 -3.95 5.19 7.56
CA ALA A 115 -3.14 4.14 8.18
C ALA A 115 -3.90 2.80 8.18
N VAL A 116 -5.16 2.82 8.57
CA VAL A 116 -6.00 1.62 8.56
C VAL A 116 -6.18 1.09 7.14
N ILE A 117 -6.45 1.98 6.19
CA ILE A 117 -6.66 1.59 4.79
C ILE A 117 -5.41 0.94 4.21
N ILE A 118 -4.24 1.53 4.45
CA ILE A 118 -2.96 0.98 3.97
C ILE A 118 -2.68 -0.38 4.62
N GLU A 119 -2.92 -0.49 5.91
CA GLU A 119 -2.72 -1.75 6.64
C GLU A 119 -3.60 -2.86 6.06
N VAL A 120 -4.87 -2.59 5.84
CA VAL A 120 -5.80 -3.57 5.25
C VAL A 120 -5.42 -3.89 3.81
N ALA A 121 -4.98 -2.89 3.02
CA ALA A 121 -4.52 -3.11 1.66
C ALA A 121 -3.32 -4.06 1.63
N ALA A 122 -2.36 -3.89 2.53
CA ALA A 122 -1.21 -4.78 2.63
C ALA A 122 -1.62 -6.21 3.03
N MET A 123 -2.54 -6.33 3.97
CA MET A 123 -3.08 -7.64 4.39
C MET A 123 -3.82 -8.34 3.26
N ASN A 124 -4.64 -7.60 2.52
CA ASN A 124 -5.37 -8.13 1.38
C ASN A 124 -4.42 -8.57 0.25
N ASN A 125 -3.37 -7.80 0.00
CA ASN A 125 -2.35 -8.17 -0.98
C ASN A 125 -1.67 -9.51 -0.61
N ARG A 126 -1.41 -9.72 0.67
CA ARG A 126 -0.84 -10.98 1.16
C ARG A 126 -1.80 -12.14 0.91
N GLN A 127 -3.10 -11.94 1.14
CA GLN A 127 -4.11 -12.95 0.85
C GLN A 127 -4.16 -13.30 -0.64
N LYS A 128 -4.10 -12.30 -1.51
CA LYS A 128 -4.06 -12.50 -2.96
C LYS A 128 -2.84 -13.32 -3.39
N LYS A 129 -1.68 -13.06 -2.80
CA LYS A 129 -0.47 -13.83 -3.08
C LYS A 129 -0.58 -15.29 -2.67
N MET A 130 -1.38 -15.60 -1.66
CA MET A 130 -1.68 -16.96 -1.24
C MET A 130 -2.82 -17.61 -2.03
N GLY A 131 -3.32 -16.93 -3.06
CA GLY A 131 -4.37 -17.46 -3.94
C GLY A 131 -5.79 -17.09 -3.52
N TYR A 132 -5.99 -16.33 -2.46
CA TYR A 132 -7.30 -15.92 -2.00
C TYR A 132 -7.64 -14.52 -2.50
N ASN A 133 -8.84 -14.34 -3.08
CA ASN A 133 -9.36 -13.04 -3.47
C ASN A 133 -10.79 -12.90 -2.95
N GLY A 134 -10.99 -11.97 -2.00
CA GLY A 134 -12.29 -11.76 -1.37
C GLY A 134 -13.39 -11.36 -2.36
N ALA A 135 -13.05 -10.57 -3.37
CA ALA A 135 -14.03 -10.17 -4.39
C ALA A 135 -14.50 -11.38 -5.22
N GLN A 136 -13.57 -12.27 -5.60
CA GLN A 136 -13.92 -13.49 -6.33
C GLN A 136 -14.78 -14.43 -5.48
N GLU A 137 -14.48 -14.53 -4.20
CA GLU A 137 -15.28 -15.35 -3.28
C GLU A 137 -16.70 -14.80 -3.16
N LEU A 138 -16.84 -13.47 -3.01
CA LEU A 138 -18.16 -12.84 -2.98
C LEU A 138 -18.96 -13.14 -4.25
N LEU A 139 -18.33 -13.01 -5.42
CA LEU A 139 -19.00 -13.29 -6.69
C LEU A 139 -19.46 -14.74 -6.79
N LYS A 140 -18.66 -15.68 -6.30
CA LYS A 140 -19.08 -17.09 -6.24
C LYS A 140 -20.31 -17.28 -5.34
N HIS A 141 -20.35 -16.63 -4.19
CA HIS A 141 -21.48 -16.68 -3.28
C HIS A 141 -22.75 -16.09 -3.91
N LEU A 142 -22.59 -15.11 -4.81
CA LEU A 142 -23.69 -14.48 -5.54
C LEU A 142 -24.04 -15.25 -6.82
N GLY A 143 -23.34 -16.33 -7.15
CA GLY A 143 -23.54 -17.09 -8.38
C GLY A 143 -23.09 -16.35 -9.64
N MET A 144 -22.14 -15.43 -9.54
CA MET A 144 -21.67 -14.60 -10.64
C MET A 144 -20.27 -14.99 -11.10
N ASP A 145 -20.02 -14.81 -12.42
CA ASP A 145 -18.70 -14.98 -12.99
C ASP A 145 -17.89 -13.70 -12.75
N PRO A 146 -16.69 -13.77 -12.14
CA PRO A 146 -15.84 -12.61 -11.96
C PRO A 146 -15.53 -11.83 -13.23
N ASP A 147 -15.35 -12.50 -14.37
CA ASP A 147 -15.05 -11.83 -15.64
C ASP A 147 -16.24 -11.03 -16.15
N MET A 148 -17.45 -11.52 -15.96
CA MET A 148 -18.66 -10.77 -16.28
C MET A 148 -18.83 -9.55 -15.39
N MET A 149 -18.47 -9.65 -14.12
CA MET A 149 -18.53 -8.53 -13.20
C MET A 149 -17.57 -7.42 -13.58
N LYS A 150 -16.37 -7.73 -14.05
CA LYS A 150 -15.41 -6.73 -14.52
C LYS A 150 -15.99 -5.89 -15.66
N GLN A 151 -16.71 -6.52 -16.58
CA GLN A 151 -17.33 -5.81 -17.71
C GLN A 151 -18.50 -4.93 -17.29
N LYS A 152 -19.18 -5.27 -16.20
CA LYS A 152 -20.38 -4.59 -15.73
C LYS A 152 -20.19 -3.75 -14.47
N GLU A 153 -18.98 -3.63 -13.99
CA GLU A 153 -18.67 -3.00 -12.69
C GLU A 153 -19.22 -1.59 -12.59
N THR A 154 -19.13 -0.80 -13.65
CA THR A 154 -19.63 0.57 -13.66
C THR A 154 -21.16 0.67 -13.68
N LYS A 155 -21.86 -0.42 -13.94
CA LYS A 155 -23.33 -0.46 -14.05
C LYS A 155 -24.01 -0.99 -12.79
N LEU A 156 -23.26 -1.50 -11.86
CA LEU A 156 -23.79 -2.08 -10.63
C LEU A 156 -23.66 -1.12 -9.47
N ASP A 157 -24.72 -1.01 -8.69
CA ASP A 157 -24.67 -0.31 -7.42
C ASP A 157 -24.23 -1.30 -6.35
N LEU A 158 -22.95 -1.19 -5.96
CA LEU A 158 -22.33 -2.05 -4.95
C LEU A 158 -22.17 -1.29 -3.63
N SER A 159 -23.11 -0.41 -3.29
CA SER A 159 -23.08 0.33 -2.03
C SER A 159 -23.38 -0.61 -0.86
N PHE A 160 -22.31 -1.00 -0.16
CA PHE A 160 -22.38 -1.80 1.06
C PHE A 160 -21.23 -1.45 1.99
#